data_b147c601a3f7eef6d7f4dfc2ae1ae46b
#
_entry.id   b147c601a3f7eef6d7f4dfc2ae1ae46b
#
_cell.length_a   1.000
_cell.length_b   1.000
_cell.length_c   1.000
_cell.angle_alpha   90.00
_cell.angle_beta   90.00
_cell.angle_gamma   90.00
#
_symmetry.space_group_name_H-M   'P 1'
#
loop_
_entity.id
_entity.type
_entity.pdbx_description
1 polymer ?
#
loop_
_entity_poly.entity_id
_entity_poly.type
_entity_poly.pdbx_seq_one_letter_code
_entity_poly.pdbx_strand_id
1 'polypeptide(L)'
;MEYRILGNTGLSVSVIALGCEGFVGKTEEQIHLEMNFAISKGINFIDMYASNPDLRSNIGKALAGRRQQFIIKGHLCATWENDQYLRTRDV
;
A
#
# COMPACT_ATOMS: atom_id res chain seq x y z
N MET A 1 12.08 4.98 -13.92
CA MET A 1 10.68 5.26 -13.49
C MET A 1 10.33 6.70 -13.83
N GLU A 2 9.17 6.91 -14.38
CA GLU A 2 8.61 8.24 -14.62
C GLU A 2 7.75 8.67 -13.43
N TYR A 3 7.77 9.97 -13.10
CA TYR A 3 6.99 10.55 -12.00
C TYR A 3 6.11 11.67 -12.51
N ARG A 4 4.96 11.85 -11.88
CA ARG A 4 4.02 12.94 -12.17
C ARG A 4 3.47 13.53 -10.89
N ILE A 5 3.09 14.79 -10.95
CA ILE A 5 2.41 15.44 -9.83
C ILE A 5 0.97 14.90 -9.74
N LEU A 6 0.59 14.46 -8.55
CA LEU A 6 -0.75 13.97 -8.27
C LEU A 6 -1.72 15.15 -8.14
N GLY A 7 -2.45 15.44 -9.23
CA GLY A 7 -3.39 16.56 -9.26
C GLY A 7 -2.76 17.86 -8.80
N ASN A 8 -3.40 18.57 -7.86
CA ASN A 8 -2.94 19.82 -7.29
C ASN A 8 -2.27 19.64 -5.92
N THR A 9 -1.84 18.44 -5.58
CA THR A 9 -1.29 18.15 -4.25
C THR A 9 0.17 18.56 -4.07
N GLY A 10 0.91 18.77 -5.16
CA GLY A 10 2.36 18.97 -5.12
C GLY A 10 3.14 17.67 -4.89
N LEU A 11 2.48 16.52 -4.73
CA LEU A 11 3.12 15.24 -4.50
C LEU A 11 3.57 14.62 -5.81
N SER A 12 4.84 14.26 -5.91
CA SER A 12 5.40 13.55 -7.06
C SER A 12 5.27 12.05 -6.85
N VAL A 13 4.49 11.40 -7.69
CA VAL A 13 4.22 9.96 -7.61
C VAL A 13 4.76 9.22 -8.83
N SER A 14 5.23 8.00 -8.61
CA SER A 14 5.57 7.10 -9.71
C SER A 14 4.33 6.81 -10.57
N VAL A 15 4.49 6.79 -11.90
CA VAL A 15 3.36 6.52 -12.81
C VAL A 15 2.82 5.09 -12.67
N ILE A 16 3.62 4.20 -12.10
CA ILE A 16 3.21 2.86 -11.73
C ILE A 16 3.11 2.82 -10.19
N ALA A 17 1.96 2.43 -9.69
CA ALA A 17 1.73 2.24 -8.26
C ALA A 17 1.77 0.75 -7.91
N LEU A 18 2.12 0.44 -6.67
CA LEU A 18 2.09 -0.92 -6.15
C LEU A 18 0.73 -1.18 -5.52
N GLY A 19 -0.06 -2.05 -6.13
CA GLY A 19 -1.29 -2.56 -5.54
C GLY A 19 -1.00 -3.66 -4.53
N CYS A 20 -1.59 -3.57 -3.35
CA CYS A 20 -1.26 -4.47 -2.24
C CYS A 20 -2.17 -5.69 -2.10
N GLU A 21 -3.16 -5.86 -2.96
CA GLU A 21 -4.07 -7.01 -2.87
C GLU A 21 -3.35 -8.35 -3.02
N GLY A 22 -2.34 -8.41 -3.87
CA GLY A 22 -1.57 -9.63 -4.08
C GLY A 22 -0.75 -10.07 -2.86
N PHE A 23 -0.66 -9.23 -1.84
CA PHE A 23 0.04 -9.57 -0.60
C PHE A 23 -0.82 -10.31 0.43
N VAL A 24 -2.12 -10.40 0.21
CA VAL A 24 -3.01 -11.13 1.11
C VAL A 24 -2.57 -12.60 1.16
N GLY A 25 -2.36 -13.11 2.38
CA GLY A 25 -1.91 -14.47 2.60
C GLY A 25 -0.41 -14.71 2.48
N LYS A 26 0.37 -13.69 2.11
CA LYS A 26 1.83 -13.78 2.09
C LYS A 26 2.43 -13.54 3.47
N THR A 27 3.60 -14.12 3.70
CA THR A 27 4.34 -13.90 4.94
C THR A 27 4.91 -12.49 5.00
N GLU A 28 5.21 -12.01 6.20
CA GLU A 28 5.89 -10.73 6.41
C GLU A 28 7.19 -10.64 5.59
N GLU A 29 7.98 -11.72 5.58
CA GLU A 29 9.24 -11.79 4.85
C GLU A 29 9.05 -11.65 3.34
N GLN A 30 8.07 -12.37 2.78
CA GLN A 30 7.73 -12.28 1.35
C GLN A 30 7.31 -10.86 0.95
N ILE A 31 6.45 -10.25 1.75
CA ILE A 31 5.99 -8.87 1.53
C ILE A 31 7.18 -7.91 1.57
N HIS A 32 8.06 -8.07 2.55
CA HIS A 32 9.25 -7.21 2.67
C HIS A 32 10.16 -7.31 1.44
N LEU A 33 10.41 -8.52 0.95
CA LEU A 33 11.24 -8.74 -0.23
C LEU A 33 10.60 -8.12 -1.49
N GLU A 34 9.31 -8.33 -1.71
CA GLU A 34 8.62 -7.78 -2.88
C GLU A 34 8.52 -6.26 -2.83
N MET A 35 8.29 -5.69 -1.66
CA MET A 35 8.31 -4.24 -1.50
C MET A 35 9.70 -3.67 -1.74
N ASN A 36 10.75 -4.30 -1.25
CA ASN A 36 12.12 -3.86 -1.52
C ASN A 36 12.42 -3.87 -3.02
N PHE A 37 11.94 -4.88 -3.74
CA PHE A 37 12.09 -4.93 -5.19
C PHE A 37 11.36 -3.76 -5.87
N ALA A 38 10.10 -3.52 -5.51
CA ALA A 38 9.33 -2.41 -6.07
C ALA A 38 10.01 -1.06 -5.80
N ILE A 39 10.48 -0.86 -4.58
CA ILE A 39 11.23 0.34 -4.18
C ILE A 39 12.50 0.51 -5.02
N SER A 40 13.23 -0.56 -5.25
CA SER A 40 14.46 -0.53 -6.08
C SER A 40 14.18 -0.12 -7.52
N LYS A 41 12.95 -0.29 -7.99
CA LYS A 41 12.48 0.15 -9.31
C LYS A 41 11.91 1.57 -9.33
N GLY A 42 11.94 2.26 -8.21
CA GLY A 42 11.52 3.64 -8.09
C GLY A 42 10.03 3.84 -7.79
N ILE A 43 9.30 2.79 -7.42
CA ILE A 43 7.91 2.93 -7.00
C ILE A 43 7.85 3.60 -5.64
N ASN A 44 7.11 4.71 -5.54
CA ASN A 44 6.88 5.45 -4.31
C ASN A 44 5.39 5.65 -3.99
N PHE A 45 4.52 5.03 -4.78
CA PHE A 45 3.07 5.16 -4.65
C PHE A 45 2.47 3.79 -4.39
N ILE A 46 1.77 3.66 -3.26
CA ILE A 46 1.21 2.39 -2.79
C ILE A 46 -0.30 2.51 -2.72
N ASP A 47 -1.00 1.59 -3.36
CA ASP A 47 -2.46 1.48 -3.29
C ASP A 47 -2.84 0.44 -2.25
N MET A 48 -3.29 0.93 -1.08
CA MET A 48 -3.69 0.12 0.05
C MET A 48 -5.19 -0.17 -0.01
N TYR A 49 -5.60 -1.01 -0.95
CA TYR A 49 -6.99 -1.39 -1.10
C TYR A 49 -7.45 -2.35 0.01
N ALA A 50 -6.66 -3.37 0.30
CA ALA A 50 -7.05 -4.43 1.22
C ALA A 50 -7.27 -3.91 2.64
N SER A 51 -8.34 -4.37 3.27
CA SER A 51 -8.70 -4.03 4.65
C SER A 51 -8.15 -5.02 5.69
N ASN A 52 -7.49 -6.09 5.25
CA ASN A 52 -6.90 -7.11 6.13
C ASN A 52 -5.88 -6.49 7.10
N PRO A 53 -6.07 -6.65 8.44
CA PRO A 53 -5.19 -6.03 9.43
C PRO A 53 -3.75 -6.55 9.38
N ASP A 54 -3.55 -7.84 9.16
CA ASP A 54 -2.22 -8.44 9.12
C ASP A 54 -1.44 -7.92 7.92
N LEU A 55 -2.09 -7.81 6.76
CA LEU A 55 -1.49 -7.23 5.58
C LEU A 55 -1.02 -5.79 5.85
N ARG A 56 -1.89 -4.97 6.43
CA ARG A 56 -1.57 -3.58 6.74
C ARG A 56 -0.40 -3.47 7.71
N SER A 57 -0.38 -4.33 8.72
CA SER A 57 0.73 -4.38 9.68
C SER A 57 2.04 -4.78 9.01
N ASN A 58 2.02 -5.77 8.13
CA ASN A 58 3.21 -6.24 7.42
C ASN A 58 3.76 -5.19 6.46
N ILE A 59 2.89 -4.47 5.77
CA ILE A 59 3.31 -3.34 4.93
C ILE A 59 3.90 -2.23 5.79
N GLY A 60 3.28 -1.91 6.93
CA GLY A 60 3.80 -0.93 7.87
C GLY A 60 5.21 -1.28 8.36
N LYS A 61 5.46 -2.54 8.66
CA LYS A 61 6.79 -3.03 9.04
C LYS A 61 7.80 -2.88 7.89
N ALA A 62 7.41 -3.19 6.68
CA ALA A 62 8.27 -3.02 5.51
C ALA A 62 8.62 -1.55 5.23
N LEU A 63 7.77 -0.62 5.63
CA LEU A 63 7.98 0.82 5.48
C LEU A 63 8.67 1.47 6.69
N ALA A 64 8.93 0.73 7.76
CA ALA A 64 9.54 1.27 8.96
C ALA A 64 10.88 1.95 8.64
N GLY A 65 11.06 3.18 9.16
CA GLY A 65 12.24 4.00 8.90
C GLY A 65 12.26 4.74 7.56
N ARG A 66 11.32 4.47 6.66
CA ARG A 66 11.25 5.09 5.32
C ARG A 66 9.83 5.49 4.91
N ARG A 67 8.90 5.57 5.87
CA ARG A 67 7.49 5.90 5.62
C ARG A 67 7.30 7.20 4.82
N GLN A 68 8.11 8.20 5.09
CA GLN A 68 8.02 9.52 4.46
C GLN A 68 8.41 9.54 2.99
N GLN A 69 9.07 8.48 2.50
CA GLN A 69 9.42 8.33 1.09
C GLN A 69 8.27 7.85 0.23
N PHE A 70 7.13 7.48 0.86
CA PHE A 70 6.00 6.85 0.18
C PHE A 70 4.73 7.64 0.34
N ILE A 71 3.93 7.60 -0.72
CA ILE A 71 2.57 8.11 -0.76
C ILE A 71 1.65 6.89 -0.76
N ILE A 72 0.75 6.84 0.22
CA ILE A 72 -0.20 5.74 0.37
C ILE A 72 -1.59 6.23 0.03
N LYS A 73 -2.20 5.59 -0.95
CA LYS A 73 -3.61 5.78 -1.28
C LYS A 73 -4.43 4.80 -0.46
N GLY A 74 -5.30 5.32 0.40
CA GLY A 74 -6.27 4.53 1.14
C GLY A 74 -7.60 4.44 0.40
N HIS A 75 -8.46 3.52 0.84
CA HIS A 75 -9.81 3.34 0.34
C HIS A 75 -10.81 3.50 1.47
N LEU A 76 -11.91 4.17 1.19
CA LEU A 76 -13.05 4.27 2.08
C LEU A 76 -14.05 3.15 1.80
N CYS A 77 -14.98 2.96 2.71
CA CYS A 77 -16.10 2.02 2.56
C CYS A 77 -15.67 0.54 2.48
N ALA A 78 -14.52 0.21 3.05
CA ALA A 78 -14.05 -1.15 3.18
C ALA A 78 -13.66 -1.43 4.63
N THR A 79 -14.06 -2.57 5.14
CA THR A 79 -13.73 -3.01 6.48
C THR A 79 -13.34 -4.49 6.48
N TRP A 80 -12.84 -4.97 7.62
CA TRP A 80 -12.49 -6.36 7.86
C TRP A 80 -13.16 -6.80 9.15
N GLU A 81 -14.10 -7.73 9.06
CA GLU A 81 -14.85 -8.26 10.19
C GLU A 81 -14.99 -9.76 10.05
N ASN A 82 -14.83 -10.49 11.15
CA ASN A 82 -14.94 -11.96 11.18
C ASN A 82 -14.09 -12.63 10.09
N ASP A 83 -12.85 -12.18 9.94
CA ASP A 83 -11.90 -12.67 8.94
C ASP A 83 -12.38 -12.52 7.48
N GLN A 84 -13.24 -11.54 7.22
CA GLN A 84 -13.80 -11.27 5.90
C GLN A 84 -13.70 -9.82 5.51
N TYR A 85 -13.46 -9.59 4.22
CA TYR A 85 -13.61 -8.29 3.61
C TYR A 85 -15.10 -7.96 3.45
N LEU A 86 -15.49 -6.79 3.93
CA LEU A 86 -16.85 -6.29 3.80
C LEU A 86 -16.86 -4.86 3.25
N ARG A 87 -17.86 -4.55 2.46
CA ARG A 87 -18.14 -3.16 2.09
C ARG A 87 -19.07 -2.56 3.14
N THR A 88 -18.81 -1.30 3.51
CA THR A 88 -19.61 -0.56 4.47
C THR A 88 -19.76 0.89 4.04
N ARG A 89 -20.84 1.51 4.48
CA ARG A 89 -21.05 2.96 4.37
C ARG A 89 -20.82 3.68 5.70
N ASP A 90 -20.48 2.92 6.73
CA ASP A 90 -20.12 3.47 8.03
C ASP A 90 -18.69 4.01 7.96
N VAL A 91 -18.54 5.27 8.18
CA VAL A 91 -17.25 5.97 8.16
C VAL A 91 -17.01 6.73 9.45
#